data_14037993b825dc362fc1ec4c0f407fb9
#
_entry.id   14037993b825dc362fc1ec4c0f407fb9
#
_cell.length_a   1.000
_cell.length_b   1.000
_cell.length_c   1.000
_cell.angle_alpha   90.00
_cell.angle_beta   90.00
_cell.angle_gamma   90.00
#
_symmetry.space_group_name_H-M   'P 1'
#
loop_
_entity.id
_entity.type
_entity.pdbx_description
1 polymer ?
#
loop_
_entity_poly.entity_id
_entity_poly.type
_entity_poly.pdbx_seq_one_letter_code
_entity_poly.pdbx_strand_id
1 'polypeptide(L)'
;MISIVLPIYNEEAGLASFVSELSLELTKTSENAEVIFVNDGSKDNSLTLIKKICEENKDFKYIDLSRNFGHQIAVSAGIDFAKGDKIMLIDSDGQDPPAVMHQMLAKMDEGYDVVYAQRIKRADESALKKLTAKFFYKFLNKITSIEIPVDTGDFRIINRKVANALKQMPEKQRYLRGQIAWLGFKQTAVSYERLGRNAGETGYTYRKMIRLALDAITSFSNWPLRLATLSGFFCAFIGFFLILYTLYARFILKQYEPGWPSLMITIIFLGGIQLLGIGMIGEYISRINDNVKNRPLYLVGETNIDPDASN
;
A
#
# COMPACT_ATOMS: atom_id res chain seq x y z
N MET A 1 23.24 3.31 13.45
CA MET A 1 22.05 3.66 14.27
C MET A 1 20.79 3.17 13.59
N ILE A 2 19.81 2.67 14.36
CA ILE A 2 18.53 2.16 13.84
C ILE A 2 17.42 3.10 14.23
N SER A 3 16.53 3.48 13.30
CA SER A 3 15.26 4.14 13.60
C SER A 3 14.12 3.11 13.46
N ILE A 4 13.27 2.98 14.49
CA ILE A 4 12.12 2.07 14.47
C ILE A 4 10.86 2.91 14.38
N VAL A 5 10.12 2.77 13.31
CA VAL A 5 8.89 3.52 13.03
C VAL A 5 7.69 2.65 13.38
N LEU A 6 6.85 3.15 14.27
CA LEU A 6 5.65 2.52 14.80
C LEU A 6 4.42 3.38 14.48
N PRO A 7 3.66 3.07 13.42
CA PRO A 7 2.38 3.72 13.19
C PRO A 7 1.36 3.23 14.22
N ILE A 8 0.64 4.16 14.86
CA ILE A 8 -0.32 3.91 15.93
C ILE A 8 -1.67 4.50 15.57
N TYR A 9 -2.72 3.70 15.66
CA TYR A 9 -4.09 4.17 15.54
C TYR A 9 -5.05 3.33 16.38
N ASN A 10 -5.48 3.86 17.55
CA ASN A 10 -6.37 3.18 18.49
C ASN A 10 -5.81 1.83 18.98
N GLU A 11 -4.59 1.84 19.53
CA GLU A 11 -3.86 0.64 20.00
C GLU A 11 -3.61 0.69 21.53
N GLU A 12 -4.42 1.44 22.28
CA GLU A 12 -4.29 1.62 23.74
C GLU A 12 -4.09 0.28 24.49
N ALA A 13 -4.84 -0.76 24.11
CA ALA A 13 -4.86 -2.03 24.82
C ALA A 13 -3.57 -2.86 24.65
N GLY A 14 -2.87 -2.75 23.53
CA GLY A 14 -1.70 -3.59 23.19
C GLY A 14 -0.36 -2.87 23.30
N LEU A 15 -0.37 -1.53 23.24
CA LEU A 15 0.82 -0.72 23.04
C LEU A 15 1.87 -0.91 24.14
N ALA A 16 1.47 -0.90 25.41
CA ALA A 16 2.41 -1.04 26.52
C ALA A 16 3.14 -2.38 26.53
N SER A 17 2.42 -3.48 26.23
CA SER A 17 3.00 -4.81 26.12
C SER A 17 3.98 -4.91 24.95
N PHE A 18 3.59 -4.38 23.78
CA PHE A 18 4.43 -4.35 22.58
C PHE A 18 5.72 -3.54 22.80
N VAL A 19 5.62 -2.36 23.43
CA VAL A 19 6.78 -1.51 23.73
C VAL A 19 7.73 -2.20 24.71
N SER A 20 7.21 -2.93 25.69
CA SER A 20 8.04 -3.70 26.63
C SER A 20 8.81 -4.80 25.92
N GLU A 21 8.15 -5.55 25.01
CA GLU A 21 8.80 -6.57 24.21
C GLU A 21 9.87 -5.97 23.26
N LEU A 22 9.52 -4.88 22.56
CA LEU A 22 10.45 -4.16 21.70
C LEU A 22 11.68 -3.66 22.49
N SER A 23 11.47 -3.06 23.66
CA SER A 23 12.54 -2.57 24.51
C SER A 23 13.50 -3.70 24.93
N LEU A 24 12.97 -4.88 25.25
CA LEU A 24 13.77 -6.06 25.55
C LEU A 24 14.63 -6.49 24.36
N GLU A 25 14.09 -6.48 23.15
CA GLU A 25 14.87 -6.81 21.94
C GLU A 25 15.91 -5.74 21.62
N LEU A 26 15.63 -4.46 21.91
CA LEU A 26 16.60 -3.37 21.74
C LEU A 26 17.81 -3.51 22.67
N THR A 27 17.66 -4.04 23.87
CA THR A 27 18.82 -4.29 24.77
C THR A 27 19.78 -5.36 24.24
N LYS A 28 19.33 -6.23 23.33
CA LYS A 28 20.14 -7.29 22.72
C LYS A 28 20.91 -6.82 21.49
N THR A 29 20.61 -5.65 20.94
CA THR A 29 21.35 -5.08 19.82
C THR A 29 22.52 -4.24 20.30
N SER A 30 23.64 -4.28 19.56
CA SER A 30 24.79 -3.43 19.81
C SER A 30 24.67 -2.04 19.16
N GLU A 31 23.68 -1.82 18.33
CA GLU A 31 23.46 -0.54 17.65
C GLU A 31 22.60 0.40 18.48
N ASN A 32 22.95 1.69 18.47
CA ASN A 32 22.06 2.72 19.02
C ASN A 32 20.74 2.72 18.25
N ALA A 33 19.63 2.84 18.98
CA ALA A 33 18.31 2.82 18.40
C ALA A 33 17.48 4.02 18.88
N GLU A 34 16.66 4.57 17.99
CA GLU A 34 15.55 5.47 18.32
C GLU A 34 14.23 4.82 17.93
N VAL A 35 13.19 5.08 18.70
CA VAL A 35 11.83 4.60 18.41
C VAL A 35 10.95 5.81 18.13
N ILE A 36 10.25 5.81 16.99
CA ILE A 36 9.39 6.90 16.54
C ILE A 36 7.95 6.40 16.47
N PHE A 37 7.15 6.76 17.45
CA PHE A 37 5.71 6.54 17.45
C PHE A 37 5.03 7.56 16.56
N VAL A 38 4.26 7.13 15.59
CA VAL A 38 3.47 8.03 14.75
C VAL A 38 2.00 7.83 15.04
N ASN A 39 1.42 8.70 15.83
CA ASN A 39 -0.01 8.67 16.13
C ASN A 39 -0.80 9.22 14.95
N ASP A 40 -1.59 8.37 14.30
CA ASP A 40 -2.43 8.73 13.15
C ASP A 40 -3.82 9.22 13.59
N GLY A 41 -3.84 10.18 14.53
CA GLY A 41 -5.08 10.79 15.02
C GLY A 41 -5.96 9.80 15.78
N SER A 42 -5.40 9.04 16.72
CA SER A 42 -6.14 8.13 17.61
C SER A 42 -7.24 8.87 18.41
N LYS A 43 -8.32 8.16 18.69
CA LYS A 43 -9.47 8.68 19.45
C LYS A 43 -9.55 8.10 20.88
N ASP A 44 -8.71 7.11 21.16
CA ASP A 44 -8.53 6.49 22.48
C ASP A 44 -7.36 7.12 23.25
N ASN A 45 -6.91 6.49 24.35
CA ASN A 45 -5.81 7.01 25.16
C ASN A 45 -4.41 6.70 24.59
N SER A 46 -4.29 6.19 23.36
CA SER A 46 -3.00 5.85 22.74
C SER A 46 -2.00 7.01 22.79
N LEU A 47 -2.41 8.24 22.42
CA LEU A 47 -1.53 9.41 22.46
C LEU A 47 -1.02 9.72 23.87
N THR A 48 -1.88 9.67 24.86
CA THR A 48 -1.50 9.91 26.28
C THR A 48 -0.46 8.88 26.73
N LEU A 49 -0.66 7.62 26.37
CA LEU A 49 0.26 6.54 26.69
C LEU A 49 1.61 6.71 25.99
N ILE A 50 1.61 7.08 24.70
CA ILE A 50 2.83 7.37 23.93
C ILE A 50 3.65 8.49 24.61
N LYS A 51 3.01 9.60 24.97
CA LYS A 51 3.68 10.73 25.64
C LYS A 51 4.37 10.29 26.92
N LYS A 52 3.66 9.53 27.77
CA LYS A 52 4.23 9.00 29.01
C LYS A 52 5.45 8.09 28.75
N ILE A 53 5.36 7.19 27.78
CA ILE A 53 6.48 6.31 27.38
C ILE A 53 7.69 7.14 26.91
N CYS A 54 7.47 8.21 26.16
CA CYS A 54 8.53 9.09 25.66
C CYS A 54 9.14 9.98 26.76
N GLU A 55 8.40 10.31 27.82
CA GLU A 55 8.93 11.00 29.00
C GLU A 55 9.91 10.12 29.80
N GLU A 56 9.63 8.81 29.85
CA GLU A 56 10.45 7.83 30.58
C GLU A 56 11.72 7.43 29.80
N ASN A 57 11.77 7.61 28.47
CA ASN A 57 12.90 7.24 27.63
C ASN A 57 13.21 8.30 26.57
N LYS A 58 14.41 8.89 26.64
CA LYS A 58 14.86 9.96 25.74
C LYS A 58 15.06 9.53 24.28
N ASP A 59 15.28 8.25 24.03
CA ASP A 59 15.45 7.70 22.69
C ASP A 59 14.11 7.40 22.01
N PHE A 60 13.00 7.55 22.76
CA PHE A 60 11.65 7.39 22.26
C PHE A 60 11.06 8.73 21.88
N LYS A 61 10.58 8.80 20.66
CA LYS A 61 10.07 10.01 20.02
C LYS A 61 8.63 9.78 19.58
N TYR A 62 7.85 10.88 19.48
CA TYR A 62 6.53 10.78 18.91
C TYR A 62 6.24 11.90 17.91
N ILE A 63 5.35 11.58 16.99
CA ILE A 63 4.73 12.48 16.04
C ILE A 63 3.23 12.27 16.14
N ASP A 64 2.50 13.31 16.55
CA ASP A 64 1.04 13.32 16.53
C ASP A 64 0.56 14.02 15.28
N LEU A 65 -0.13 13.30 14.41
CA LEU A 65 -0.70 13.85 13.19
C LEU A 65 -2.01 14.59 13.51
N SER A 66 -2.26 15.71 12.86
CA SER A 66 -3.41 16.58 13.13
C SER A 66 -4.78 15.90 12.94
N ARG A 67 -4.84 14.77 12.25
CA ARG A 67 -5.99 13.89 12.05
C ARG A 67 -5.54 12.54 11.55
N ASN A 68 -6.47 11.58 11.38
CA ASN A 68 -6.18 10.34 10.67
C ASN A 68 -5.95 10.61 9.17
N PHE A 69 -4.74 10.31 8.69
CA PHE A 69 -4.31 10.37 7.29
C PHE A 69 -4.20 9.00 6.65
N GLY A 70 -4.18 7.93 7.46
CA GLY A 70 -4.06 6.55 7.03
C GLY A 70 -2.66 5.97 7.24
N HIS A 71 -2.63 4.66 7.48
CA HIS A 71 -1.46 3.90 7.89
C HIS A 71 -0.21 4.16 7.03
N GLN A 72 -0.32 4.12 5.69
CA GLN A 72 0.83 4.32 4.79
C GLN A 72 1.42 5.74 4.88
N ILE A 73 0.58 6.72 5.21
CA ILE A 73 1.01 8.11 5.40
C ILE A 73 1.68 8.26 6.77
N ALA A 74 1.15 7.62 7.82
CA ALA A 74 1.79 7.60 9.13
C ALA A 74 3.19 6.96 9.07
N VAL A 75 3.33 5.83 8.37
CA VAL A 75 4.65 5.22 8.13
C VAL A 75 5.57 6.18 7.35
N SER A 76 5.07 6.86 6.32
CA SER A 76 5.86 7.85 5.56
C SER A 76 6.34 9.00 6.44
N ALA A 77 5.47 9.52 7.34
CA ALA A 77 5.86 10.52 8.31
C ALA A 77 7.00 10.04 9.22
N GLY A 78 6.90 8.80 9.73
CA GLY A 78 7.98 8.22 10.53
C GLY A 78 9.30 8.09 9.76
N ILE A 79 9.27 7.68 8.49
CA ILE A 79 10.46 7.63 7.63
C ILE A 79 11.07 9.04 7.44
N ASP A 80 10.24 10.06 7.29
CA ASP A 80 10.69 11.44 7.09
C ASP A 80 11.46 11.98 8.29
N PHE A 81 11.05 11.64 9.50
CA PHE A 81 11.70 12.07 10.76
C PHE A 81 12.79 11.13 11.24
N ALA A 82 12.89 9.91 10.73
CA ALA A 82 13.90 8.93 11.10
C ALA A 82 15.32 9.43 10.79
N LYS A 83 16.26 9.29 11.74
CA LYS A 83 17.66 9.71 11.62
C LYS A 83 18.66 8.57 11.42
N GLY A 84 18.25 7.32 11.72
CA GLY A 84 19.12 6.15 11.60
C GLY A 84 19.51 5.80 10.18
N ASP A 85 20.62 5.09 10.03
CA ASP A 85 21.08 4.57 8.74
C ASP A 85 20.23 3.41 8.25
N LYS A 86 19.65 2.67 9.21
CA LYS A 86 18.71 1.58 9.02
C LYS A 86 17.36 2.02 9.60
N ILE A 87 16.28 1.87 8.85
CA ILE A 87 14.94 2.27 9.29
C ILE A 87 14.04 1.04 9.26
N MET A 88 13.59 0.63 10.43
CA MET A 88 12.66 -0.48 10.60
C MET A 88 11.24 0.04 10.66
N LEU A 89 10.35 -0.57 9.88
CA LEU A 89 8.92 -0.34 9.88
C LEU A 89 8.26 -1.56 10.50
N ILE A 90 7.49 -1.40 11.57
CA ILE A 90 6.81 -2.51 12.26
C ILE A 90 5.48 -2.03 12.82
N ASP A 91 4.44 -2.88 12.71
CA ASP A 91 3.13 -2.60 13.27
C ASP A 91 3.10 -2.87 14.78
N SER A 92 2.35 -2.07 15.52
CA SER A 92 2.22 -2.17 16.99
C SER A 92 1.14 -3.14 17.46
N ASP A 93 0.47 -3.88 16.54
CA ASP A 93 -0.65 -4.79 16.87
C ASP A 93 -0.21 -6.13 17.50
N GLY A 94 1.10 -6.29 17.77
CA GLY A 94 1.69 -7.48 18.39
C GLY A 94 1.69 -8.74 17.52
N GLN A 95 1.33 -8.64 16.23
CA GLN A 95 1.32 -9.79 15.35
C GLN A 95 2.70 -10.07 14.72
N ASP A 96 3.52 -9.04 14.56
CA ASP A 96 4.84 -9.11 13.97
C ASP A 96 5.89 -9.05 15.10
N PRO A 97 6.56 -10.18 15.45
CA PRO A 97 7.43 -10.24 16.63
C PRO A 97 8.68 -9.40 16.43
N PRO A 98 9.01 -8.48 17.37
CA PRO A 98 10.22 -7.65 17.30
C PRO A 98 11.52 -8.45 17.21
N ALA A 99 11.57 -9.66 17.76
CA ALA A 99 12.75 -10.52 17.74
C ALA A 99 13.27 -10.85 16.31
N VAL A 100 12.39 -10.78 15.29
CA VAL A 100 12.76 -11.00 13.89
C VAL A 100 13.75 -9.95 13.39
N MET A 101 13.79 -8.77 14.05
CA MET A 101 14.70 -7.67 13.71
C MET A 101 16.18 -8.12 13.62
N HIS A 102 16.63 -9.01 14.51
CA HIS A 102 18.03 -9.44 14.53
C HIS A 102 18.43 -10.18 13.25
N GLN A 103 17.54 -11.06 12.74
CA GLN A 103 17.77 -11.75 11.47
C GLN A 103 17.73 -10.76 10.31
N MET A 104 16.83 -9.77 10.36
CA MET A 104 16.74 -8.76 9.31
C MET A 104 17.96 -7.84 9.31
N LEU A 105 18.49 -7.45 10.48
CA LEU A 105 19.70 -6.65 10.60
C LEU A 105 20.91 -7.40 10.05
N ALA A 106 21.05 -8.68 10.36
CA ALA A 106 22.13 -9.53 9.80
C ALA A 106 22.08 -9.55 8.27
N LYS A 107 20.88 -9.60 7.67
CA LYS A 107 20.75 -9.50 6.20
C LYS A 107 21.09 -8.10 5.66
N MET A 108 20.80 -7.03 6.38
CA MET A 108 21.28 -5.69 6.00
C MET A 108 22.79 -5.61 5.98
N ASP A 109 23.47 -6.27 6.93
CA ASP A 109 24.94 -6.31 7.02
C ASP A 109 25.57 -7.16 5.88
N GLU A 110 24.80 -8.08 5.27
CA GLU A 110 25.21 -8.79 4.03
C GLU A 110 25.14 -7.87 2.77
N GLY A 111 24.76 -6.59 2.92
CA GLY A 111 24.69 -5.60 1.84
C GLY A 111 23.40 -5.57 1.05
N TYR A 112 22.28 -5.98 1.66
CA TYR A 112 20.95 -5.71 1.12
C TYR A 112 20.50 -4.30 1.50
N ASP A 113 19.79 -3.64 0.58
CA ASP A 113 19.23 -2.30 0.80
C ASP A 113 17.85 -2.34 1.48
N VAL A 114 17.13 -3.46 1.28
CA VAL A 114 15.81 -3.72 1.84
C VAL A 114 15.72 -5.16 2.32
N VAL A 115 15.26 -5.35 3.54
CA VAL A 115 14.94 -6.67 4.09
C VAL A 115 13.49 -6.65 4.56
N TYR A 116 12.65 -7.50 4.01
CA TYR A 116 11.24 -7.61 4.40
C TYR A 116 10.94 -8.92 5.10
N ALA A 117 10.06 -8.86 6.09
CA ALA A 117 9.59 -10.03 6.78
C ALA A 117 8.50 -10.73 5.95
N GLN A 118 8.72 -12.00 5.58
CA GLN A 118 7.81 -12.81 4.82
C GLN A 118 7.14 -13.84 5.72
N ARG A 119 5.81 -13.83 5.73
CA ARG A 119 5.02 -14.74 6.57
C ARG A 119 5.08 -16.16 6.03
N ILE A 120 5.45 -17.13 6.89
CA ILE A 120 5.33 -18.55 6.60
C ILE A 120 3.84 -18.87 6.50
N LYS A 121 3.43 -19.55 5.42
CA LYS A 121 2.02 -19.86 5.12
C LYS A 121 1.34 -20.59 6.29
N ARG A 122 0.19 -20.10 6.73
CA ARG A 122 -0.68 -20.83 7.66
C ARG A 122 -1.23 -22.09 6.99
N ALA A 123 -1.21 -23.21 7.71
CA ALA A 123 -1.83 -24.47 7.28
C ALA A 123 -3.37 -24.35 7.11
N ASP A 124 -4.01 -23.41 7.82
CA ASP A 124 -5.46 -23.32 7.99
C ASP A 124 -6.22 -22.46 6.96
N GLU A 125 -5.57 -21.94 5.93
CA GLU A 125 -6.30 -21.21 4.88
C GLU A 125 -6.98 -22.14 3.88
N SER A 126 -8.28 -21.92 3.59
CA SER A 126 -9.03 -22.70 2.63
C SER A 126 -8.35 -22.71 1.26
N ALA A 127 -8.39 -23.87 0.57
CA ALA A 127 -7.76 -24.03 -0.74
C ALA A 127 -8.27 -23.00 -1.78
N LEU A 128 -9.54 -22.61 -1.69
CA LEU A 128 -10.15 -21.60 -2.55
C LEU A 128 -9.52 -20.21 -2.33
N LYS A 129 -9.28 -19.83 -1.06
CA LYS A 129 -8.66 -18.55 -0.72
C LYS A 129 -7.20 -18.48 -1.19
N LYS A 130 -6.46 -19.59 -1.05
CA LYS A 130 -5.09 -19.72 -1.58
C LYS A 130 -5.04 -19.61 -3.10
N LEU A 131 -5.98 -20.26 -3.80
CA LEU A 131 -6.05 -20.25 -5.27
C LEU A 131 -6.39 -18.85 -5.80
N THR A 132 -7.39 -18.20 -5.22
CA THR A 132 -7.79 -16.84 -5.61
C THR A 132 -6.69 -15.82 -5.34
N ALA A 133 -6.01 -15.89 -4.19
CA ALA A 133 -4.88 -15.03 -3.87
C ALA A 133 -3.72 -15.26 -4.85
N LYS A 134 -3.33 -16.53 -5.11
CA LYS A 134 -2.26 -16.86 -6.07
C LYS A 134 -2.57 -16.35 -7.49
N PHE A 135 -3.82 -16.52 -7.94
CA PHE A 135 -4.26 -16.01 -9.24
C PHE A 135 -4.21 -14.49 -9.29
N PHE A 136 -4.69 -13.82 -8.23
CA PHE A 136 -4.66 -12.38 -8.11
C PHE A 136 -3.23 -11.81 -8.16
N TYR A 137 -2.30 -12.35 -7.37
CA TYR A 137 -0.91 -11.88 -7.38
C TYR A 137 -0.20 -12.18 -8.72
N LYS A 138 -0.47 -13.34 -9.33
CA LYS A 138 0.06 -13.66 -10.66
C LYS A 138 -0.47 -12.69 -11.71
N PHE A 139 -1.74 -12.34 -11.63
CA PHE A 139 -2.35 -11.35 -12.51
C PHE A 139 -1.76 -9.95 -12.26
N LEU A 140 -1.64 -9.53 -11.00
CA LEU A 140 -1.04 -8.26 -10.61
C LEU A 140 0.39 -8.14 -11.16
N ASN A 141 1.25 -9.11 -10.92
CA ASN A 141 2.62 -9.12 -11.44
C ASN A 141 2.71 -9.12 -12.97
N LYS A 142 1.69 -9.63 -13.66
CA LYS A 142 1.64 -9.60 -15.14
C LYS A 142 1.25 -8.23 -15.69
N ILE A 143 0.41 -7.49 -14.97
CA ILE A 143 -0.11 -6.18 -15.43
C ILE A 143 0.65 -4.99 -14.86
N THR A 144 1.42 -5.17 -13.77
CA THR A 144 2.32 -4.16 -13.21
C THR A 144 3.74 -4.37 -13.75
N SER A 145 4.48 -3.29 -13.87
CA SER A 145 5.90 -3.32 -14.31
C SER A 145 6.87 -3.66 -13.17
N ILE A 146 6.36 -4.03 -11.99
CA ILE A 146 7.14 -4.28 -10.77
C ILE A 146 6.76 -5.62 -10.16
N GLU A 147 7.76 -6.33 -9.63
CA GLU A 147 7.53 -7.54 -8.83
C GLU A 147 7.29 -7.16 -7.37
N ILE A 148 6.03 -7.18 -6.96
CA ILE A 148 5.64 -6.94 -5.56
C ILE A 148 5.76 -8.26 -4.80
N PRO A 149 6.58 -8.32 -3.72
CA PRO A 149 6.70 -9.53 -2.91
C PRO A 149 5.36 -9.96 -2.33
N VAL A 150 5.07 -11.26 -2.43
CA VAL A 150 3.82 -11.87 -1.96
C VAL A 150 3.94 -12.27 -0.48
N ASP A 151 2.82 -12.28 0.24
CA ASP A 151 2.74 -12.67 1.66
C ASP A 151 3.61 -11.80 2.60
N THR A 152 3.85 -10.53 2.22
CA THR A 152 4.61 -9.57 3.03
C THR A 152 3.69 -8.53 3.67
N GLY A 153 3.96 -8.22 4.95
CA GLY A 153 3.42 -7.06 5.65
C GLY A 153 4.18 -5.77 5.35
N ASP A 154 3.96 -4.75 6.18
CA ASP A 154 4.78 -3.55 6.17
C ASP A 154 6.05 -3.71 7.02
N PHE A 155 6.18 -4.84 7.75
CA PHE A 155 7.36 -5.18 8.54
C PHE A 155 8.59 -5.37 7.66
N ARG A 156 9.50 -4.40 7.71
CA ARG A 156 10.72 -4.36 6.90
C ARG A 156 11.77 -3.43 7.48
N ILE A 157 13.01 -3.64 7.06
CA ILE A 157 14.11 -2.69 7.29
C ILE A 157 14.55 -2.16 5.93
N ILE A 158 14.73 -0.86 5.83
CA ILE A 158 15.29 -0.17 4.66
C ILE A 158 16.52 0.63 5.09
N ASN A 159 17.50 0.79 4.21
CA ASN A 159 18.62 1.68 4.48
C ASN A 159 18.27 3.15 4.18
N ARG A 160 19.16 4.06 4.62
CA ARG A 160 19.00 5.51 4.42
C ARG A 160 18.86 5.89 2.94
N LYS A 161 19.54 5.20 2.05
CA LYS A 161 19.48 5.43 0.61
C LYS A 161 18.07 5.19 0.05
N VAL A 162 17.43 4.08 0.46
CA VAL A 162 16.04 3.77 0.09
C VAL A 162 15.07 4.79 0.69
N ALA A 163 15.25 5.16 1.96
CA ALA A 163 14.42 6.16 2.62
C ALA A 163 14.49 7.53 1.91
N ASN A 164 15.68 7.97 1.55
CA ASN A 164 15.87 9.23 0.82
C ASN A 164 15.23 9.19 -0.58
N ALA A 165 15.28 8.05 -1.26
CA ALA A 165 14.58 7.88 -2.54
C ALA A 165 13.05 7.93 -2.38
N LEU A 166 12.50 7.31 -1.32
CA LEU A 166 11.07 7.38 -1.01
C LEU A 166 10.60 8.80 -0.71
N LYS A 167 11.41 9.61 0.01
CA LYS A 167 11.10 11.02 0.29
C LYS A 167 10.96 11.88 -0.99
N GLN A 168 11.70 11.53 -2.05
CA GLN A 168 11.65 12.23 -3.33
C GLN A 168 10.45 11.85 -4.20
N MET A 169 9.72 10.80 -3.85
CA MET A 169 8.53 10.39 -4.61
C MET A 169 7.36 11.33 -4.34
N PRO A 170 6.77 11.96 -5.38
CA PRO A 170 5.73 12.98 -5.21
C PRO A 170 4.32 12.42 -5.02
N GLU A 171 4.11 11.12 -5.18
CA GLU A 171 2.77 10.52 -5.16
C GLU A 171 2.08 10.72 -3.81
N LYS A 172 0.86 11.25 -3.86
CA LYS A 172 0.02 11.47 -2.67
C LYS A 172 -0.65 10.17 -2.18
N GLN A 173 -0.92 9.27 -3.09
CA GLN A 173 -1.44 7.94 -2.74
C GLN A 173 -0.26 7.00 -2.49
N ARG A 174 0.15 6.90 -1.23
CA ARG A 174 1.28 6.06 -0.82
C ARG A 174 0.91 4.57 -0.84
N TYR A 175 1.71 3.78 -1.54
CA TYR A 175 1.74 2.33 -1.48
C TYR A 175 3.19 1.87 -1.35
N LEU A 176 3.72 1.97 -0.13
CA LEU A 176 5.16 1.81 0.16
C LEU A 176 5.75 0.50 -0.36
N ARG A 177 4.99 -0.61 -0.29
CA ARG A 177 5.45 -1.91 -0.81
C ARG A 177 5.74 -1.86 -2.31
N GLY A 178 4.86 -1.24 -3.07
CA GLY A 178 5.03 -1.05 -4.50
C GLY A 178 6.12 -0.04 -4.82
N GLN A 179 6.15 1.08 -4.10
CA GLN A 179 7.17 2.13 -4.28
C GLN A 179 8.58 1.60 -4.01
N ILE A 180 8.78 0.85 -2.91
CA ILE A 180 10.05 0.21 -2.59
C ILE A 180 10.46 -0.81 -3.67
N ALA A 181 9.52 -1.62 -4.17
CA ALA A 181 9.78 -2.55 -5.25
C ALA A 181 10.15 -1.81 -6.56
N TRP A 182 9.48 -0.68 -6.85
CA TRP A 182 9.74 0.14 -8.03
C TRP A 182 11.14 0.77 -8.02
N LEU A 183 11.67 1.10 -6.83
CA LEU A 183 13.02 1.67 -6.70
C LEU A 183 14.12 0.71 -7.17
N GLY A 184 13.88 -0.61 -7.22
CA GLY A 184 14.82 -1.60 -7.78
C GLY A 184 16.08 -1.83 -6.96
N PHE A 185 16.14 -1.42 -5.69
CA PHE A 185 17.24 -1.70 -4.79
C PHE A 185 17.33 -3.19 -4.44
N LYS A 186 18.50 -3.65 -3.97
CA LYS A 186 18.73 -5.05 -3.63
C LYS A 186 17.90 -5.48 -2.42
N GLN A 187 16.95 -6.41 -2.63
CA GLN A 187 16.00 -6.84 -1.61
C GLN A 187 16.15 -8.33 -1.27
N THR A 188 15.83 -8.69 -0.03
CA THR A 188 15.72 -10.08 0.41
C THR A 188 14.63 -10.26 1.45
N ALA A 189 14.22 -11.51 1.65
CA ALA A 189 13.19 -11.90 2.63
C ALA A 189 13.81 -12.55 3.86
N VAL A 190 13.22 -12.34 5.02
CA VAL A 190 13.38 -13.14 6.23
C VAL A 190 12.04 -13.78 6.54
N SER A 191 11.98 -15.10 6.56
CA SER A 191 10.76 -15.84 6.85
C SER A 191 10.49 -15.88 8.34
N TYR A 192 9.23 -15.62 8.76
CA TYR A 192 8.83 -15.68 10.16
C TYR A 192 7.42 -16.22 10.33
N GLU A 193 7.13 -16.74 11.52
CA GLU A 193 5.78 -17.13 11.91
C GLU A 193 5.04 -15.96 12.55
N ARG A 194 3.90 -15.61 11.98
CA ARG A 194 3.06 -14.54 12.51
C ARG A 194 2.32 -15.01 13.75
N LEU A 195 2.42 -14.25 14.83
CA LEU A 195 1.68 -14.52 16.06
C LEU A 195 0.18 -14.26 15.88
N GLY A 196 -0.64 -14.91 16.70
CA GLY A 196 -2.07 -14.61 16.79
C GLY A 196 -2.26 -13.19 17.33
N ARG A 197 -3.33 -12.53 16.92
CA ARG A 197 -3.65 -11.18 17.41
C ARG A 197 -3.99 -11.24 18.91
N ASN A 198 -3.33 -10.45 19.73
CA ASN A 198 -3.55 -10.43 21.19
C ASN A 198 -4.87 -9.71 21.57
N ALA A 199 -5.37 -8.78 20.72
CA ALA A 199 -6.64 -8.05 20.91
C ALA A 199 -7.15 -7.44 19.61
N GLY A 200 -8.47 -7.27 19.45
CA GLY A 200 -9.12 -6.54 18.37
C GLY A 200 -9.72 -7.40 17.23
N GLU A 201 -10.72 -6.85 16.52
CA GLU A 201 -11.37 -7.48 15.38
C GLU A 201 -10.57 -7.28 14.09
N THR A 202 -10.74 -8.21 13.13
CA THR A 202 -10.10 -8.12 11.82
C THR A 202 -10.64 -6.93 11.02
N GLY A 203 -9.91 -5.81 10.99
CA GLY A 203 -10.31 -4.59 10.27
C GLY A 203 -10.28 -4.69 8.74
N TYR A 204 -9.97 -5.86 8.16
CA TYR A 204 -9.88 -6.09 6.72
C TYR A 204 -11.20 -6.60 6.15
N THR A 205 -12.06 -5.68 5.72
CA THR A 205 -13.26 -6.01 4.95
C THR A 205 -12.91 -6.26 3.48
N TYR A 206 -13.73 -7.07 2.77
CA TYR A 206 -13.58 -7.31 1.31
C TYR A 206 -13.50 -6.00 0.52
N ARG A 207 -14.23 -4.96 0.93
CA ARG A 207 -14.17 -3.63 0.31
C ARG A 207 -12.78 -2.98 0.43
N LYS A 208 -12.11 -3.12 1.58
CA LYS A 208 -10.74 -2.61 1.77
C LYS A 208 -9.75 -3.37 0.91
N MET A 209 -9.90 -4.69 0.77
CA MET A 209 -9.04 -5.51 -0.10
C MET A 209 -9.20 -5.13 -1.57
N ILE A 210 -10.43 -4.96 -2.06
CA ILE A 210 -10.70 -4.53 -3.44
C ILE A 210 -10.12 -3.13 -3.69
N ARG A 211 -10.31 -2.19 -2.76
CA ARG A 211 -9.75 -0.84 -2.87
C ARG A 211 -8.23 -0.89 -2.96
N LEU A 212 -7.56 -1.62 -2.06
CA LEU A 212 -6.11 -1.78 -2.10
C LEU A 212 -5.62 -2.37 -3.43
N ALA A 213 -6.36 -3.35 -3.96
CA ALA A 213 -6.06 -3.95 -5.26
C ALA A 213 -6.19 -2.94 -6.41
N LEU A 214 -7.27 -2.16 -6.43
CA LEU A 214 -7.49 -1.11 -7.43
C LEU A 214 -6.41 -0.01 -7.31
N ASP A 215 -6.06 0.38 -6.09
CA ASP A 215 -5.01 1.37 -5.84
C ASP A 215 -3.66 0.88 -6.36
N ALA A 216 -3.30 -0.39 -6.12
CA ALA A 216 -2.07 -0.97 -6.65
C ALA A 216 -2.06 -1.03 -8.19
N ILE A 217 -3.18 -1.47 -8.80
CA ILE A 217 -3.30 -1.56 -10.27
C ILE A 217 -3.19 -0.17 -10.89
N THR A 218 -3.93 0.80 -10.40
CA THR A 218 -3.97 2.14 -11.01
C THR A 218 -2.71 2.96 -10.72
N SER A 219 -1.98 2.67 -9.64
CA SER A 219 -0.70 3.34 -9.34
C SER A 219 0.47 2.81 -10.16
N PHE A 220 0.48 1.51 -10.50
CA PHE A 220 1.64 0.87 -11.14
C PHE A 220 1.33 0.25 -12.51
N SER A 221 0.13 0.49 -13.07
CA SER A 221 -0.25 -0.09 -14.36
C SER A 221 -1.16 0.84 -15.15
N ASN A 222 -0.87 0.99 -16.44
CA ASN A 222 -1.76 1.63 -17.40
C ASN A 222 -2.72 0.62 -18.07
N TRP A 223 -2.78 -0.63 -17.54
CA TRP A 223 -3.58 -1.69 -18.12
C TRP A 223 -5.08 -1.37 -18.20
N PRO A 224 -5.72 -0.74 -17.17
CA PRO A 224 -7.13 -0.34 -17.27
C PRO A 224 -7.41 0.61 -18.46
N LEU A 225 -6.52 1.59 -18.70
CA LEU A 225 -6.65 2.50 -19.84
C LEU A 225 -6.47 1.77 -21.18
N ARG A 226 -5.51 0.85 -21.25
CA ARG A 226 -5.30 0.01 -22.44
C ARG A 226 -6.52 -0.88 -22.73
N LEU A 227 -7.15 -1.43 -21.66
CA LEU A 227 -8.36 -2.23 -21.81
C LEU A 227 -9.51 -1.39 -22.36
N ALA A 228 -9.72 -0.17 -21.87
CA ALA A 228 -10.72 0.75 -22.43
C ALA A 228 -10.48 1.05 -23.90
N THR A 229 -9.24 1.32 -24.29
CA THR A 229 -8.85 1.56 -25.68
C THR A 229 -9.10 0.32 -26.57
N LEU A 230 -8.68 -0.87 -26.09
CA LEU A 230 -8.88 -2.11 -26.82
C LEU A 230 -10.37 -2.44 -27.02
N SER A 231 -11.18 -2.23 -25.95
CA SER A 231 -12.63 -2.40 -26.04
C SER A 231 -13.27 -1.46 -27.06
N GLY A 232 -12.80 -0.20 -27.10
CA GLY A 232 -13.24 0.77 -28.12
C GLY A 232 -12.92 0.31 -29.54
N PHE A 233 -11.70 -0.15 -29.80
CA PHE A 233 -11.32 -0.72 -31.11
C PHE A 233 -12.13 -1.95 -31.47
N PHE A 234 -12.39 -2.85 -30.51
CA PHE A 234 -13.20 -4.05 -30.75
C PHE A 234 -14.65 -3.69 -31.11
N CYS A 235 -15.25 -2.72 -30.40
CA CYS A 235 -16.60 -2.24 -30.73
C CYS A 235 -16.63 -1.54 -32.09
N ALA A 236 -15.64 -0.73 -32.43
CA ALA A 236 -15.54 -0.08 -33.72
C ALA A 236 -15.41 -1.11 -34.85
N PHE A 237 -14.62 -2.17 -34.64
CA PHE A 237 -14.48 -3.28 -35.60
C PHE A 237 -15.80 -4.01 -35.84
N ILE A 238 -16.51 -4.38 -34.77
CA ILE A 238 -17.85 -5.00 -34.88
C ILE A 238 -18.81 -4.04 -35.60
N GLY A 239 -18.83 -2.78 -35.20
CA GLY A 239 -19.67 -1.75 -35.83
C GLY A 239 -19.42 -1.61 -37.31
N PHE A 240 -18.16 -1.65 -37.73
CA PHE A 240 -17.80 -1.61 -39.16
C PHE A 240 -18.41 -2.78 -39.96
N PHE A 241 -18.31 -4.01 -39.45
CA PHE A 241 -18.91 -5.17 -40.12
C PHE A 241 -20.43 -5.14 -40.12
N LEU A 242 -21.05 -4.64 -39.07
CA LEU A 242 -22.50 -4.44 -39.02
C LEU A 242 -22.97 -3.40 -40.04
N ILE A 243 -22.22 -2.33 -40.25
CA ILE A 243 -22.51 -1.35 -41.31
C ILE A 243 -22.44 -2.03 -42.69
N LEU A 244 -21.36 -2.77 -42.96
CA LEU A 244 -21.23 -3.49 -44.25
C LEU A 244 -22.38 -4.48 -44.47
N TYR A 245 -22.75 -5.26 -43.44
CA TYR A 245 -23.88 -6.17 -43.47
C TYR A 245 -25.20 -5.46 -43.77
N THR A 246 -25.46 -4.35 -43.08
CA THR A 246 -26.68 -3.55 -43.29
C THR A 246 -26.77 -2.99 -44.67
N LEU A 247 -25.65 -2.49 -45.26
CA LEU A 247 -25.61 -2.02 -46.62
C LEU A 247 -25.85 -3.16 -47.61
N TYR A 248 -25.23 -4.32 -47.41
CA TYR A 248 -25.43 -5.52 -48.24
C TYR A 248 -26.89 -5.99 -48.20
N ALA A 249 -27.49 -6.12 -46.98
CA ALA A 249 -28.89 -6.54 -46.82
C ALA A 249 -29.85 -5.55 -47.47
N ARG A 250 -29.60 -4.23 -47.38
CA ARG A 250 -30.45 -3.21 -47.99
C ARG A 250 -30.38 -3.15 -49.51
N PHE A 251 -29.15 -3.15 -50.09
CA PHE A 251 -28.97 -2.89 -51.51
C PHE A 251 -29.02 -4.17 -52.38
N ILE A 252 -28.59 -5.32 -51.85
CA ILE A 252 -28.49 -6.57 -52.57
C ILE A 252 -29.65 -7.50 -52.25
N LEU A 253 -29.92 -7.76 -50.94
CA LEU A 253 -30.99 -8.67 -50.52
C LEU A 253 -32.37 -8.04 -50.57
N LYS A 254 -32.47 -6.69 -50.61
CA LYS A 254 -33.73 -5.92 -50.56
C LYS A 254 -34.64 -6.30 -49.39
N GLN A 255 -34.06 -6.82 -48.29
CA GLN A 255 -34.80 -7.19 -47.09
C GLN A 255 -34.86 -5.99 -46.15
N TYR A 256 -36.06 -5.74 -45.59
CA TYR A 256 -36.30 -4.66 -44.65
C TYR A 256 -36.85 -5.28 -43.35
N GLU A 257 -36.03 -5.45 -42.37
CA GLU A 257 -36.49 -5.93 -41.06
C GLU A 257 -36.70 -4.78 -40.07
N PRO A 258 -37.76 -4.81 -39.25
CA PRO A 258 -37.96 -3.82 -38.18
C PRO A 258 -36.90 -4.00 -37.10
N GLY A 259 -35.88 -3.14 -37.09
CA GLY A 259 -34.66 -3.28 -36.28
C GLY A 259 -34.70 -2.53 -34.92
N TRP A 260 -35.88 -2.13 -34.40
CA TRP A 260 -35.95 -1.33 -33.17
C TRP A 260 -35.33 -1.98 -31.95
N PRO A 261 -35.54 -3.28 -31.64
CA PRO A 261 -34.90 -3.91 -30.48
C PRO A 261 -33.37 -4.02 -30.61
N SER A 262 -32.86 -4.36 -31.79
CA SER A 262 -31.40 -4.46 -32.03
C SER A 262 -30.73 -3.08 -31.92
N LEU A 263 -31.36 -2.03 -32.39
CA LEU A 263 -30.87 -0.66 -32.26
C LEU A 263 -30.77 -0.26 -30.80
N MET A 264 -31.80 -0.52 -29.97
CA MET A 264 -31.82 -0.21 -28.55
C MET A 264 -30.72 -0.97 -27.78
N ILE A 265 -30.55 -2.28 -28.03
CA ILE A 265 -29.49 -3.09 -27.42
C ILE A 265 -28.11 -2.53 -27.79
N THR A 266 -27.91 -2.19 -29.05
CA THR A 266 -26.62 -1.63 -29.52
C THR A 266 -26.31 -0.28 -28.85
N ILE A 267 -27.29 0.62 -28.76
CA ILE A 267 -27.13 1.93 -28.11
C ILE A 267 -26.80 1.76 -26.63
N ILE A 268 -27.54 0.91 -25.90
CA ILE A 268 -27.31 0.67 -24.47
C ILE A 268 -25.92 0.04 -24.24
N PHE A 269 -25.55 -0.94 -25.06
CA PHE A 269 -24.23 -1.61 -24.97
C PHE A 269 -23.08 -0.65 -25.24
N LEU A 270 -23.12 0.12 -26.32
CA LEU A 270 -22.11 1.11 -26.64
C LEU A 270 -22.04 2.23 -25.61
N GLY A 271 -23.20 2.74 -25.16
CA GLY A 271 -23.27 3.73 -24.09
C GLY A 271 -22.67 3.22 -22.79
N GLY A 272 -22.93 1.97 -22.42
CA GLY A 272 -22.34 1.33 -21.24
C GLY A 272 -20.81 1.24 -21.33
N ILE A 273 -20.26 0.81 -22.46
CA ILE A 273 -18.80 0.75 -22.67
C ILE A 273 -18.16 2.14 -22.64
N GLN A 274 -18.81 3.15 -23.24
CA GLN A 274 -18.34 4.52 -23.21
C GLN A 274 -18.29 5.06 -21.78
N LEU A 275 -19.33 4.84 -20.97
CA LEU A 275 -19.38 5.26 -19.57
C LEU A 275 -18.29 4.58 -18.73
N LEU A 276 -18.02 3.29 -18.95
CA LEU A 276 -16.91 2.59 -18.30
C LEU A 276 -15.56 3.20 -18.69
N GLY A 277 -15.35 3.52 -19.96
CA GLY A 277 -14.12 4.19 -20.42
C GLY A 277 -13.94 5.58 -19.77
N ILE A 278 -14.98 6.38 -19.75
CA ILE A 278 -14.99 7.70 -19.12
C ILE A 278 -14.72 7.57 -17.60
N GLY A 279 -15.34 6.59 -16.93
CA GLY A 279 -15.10 6.32 -15.51
C GLY A 279 -13.64 5.97 -15.21
N MET A 280 -13.01 5.13 -16.04
CA MET A 280 -11.58 4.83 -15.90
C MET A 280 -10.70 6.08 -16.08
N ILE A 281 -10.96 6.89 -17.09
CA ILE A 281 -10.25 8.16 -17.31
C ILE A 281 -10.46 9.09 -16.10
N GLY A 282 -11.70 9.18 -15.58
CA GLY A 282 -12.03 9.97 -14.40
C GLY A 282 -11.19 9.58 -13.17
N GLU A 283 -10.97 8.29 -12.93
CA GLU A 283 -10.12 7.80 -11.83
C GLU A 283 -8.65 8.29 -11.98
N TYR A 284 -8.08 8.20 -13.18
CA TYR A 284 -6.71 8.70 -13.42
C TYR A 284 -6.62 10.23 -13.31
N ILE A 285 -7.62 10.96 -13.82
CA ILE A 285 -7.68 12.43 -13.67
C ILE A 285 -7.79 12.81 -12.19
N SER A 286 -8.57 12.09 -11.40
CA SER A 286 -8.67 12.32 -9.95
C SER A 286 -7.32 12.20 -9.26
N ARG A 287 -6.53 11.17 -9.58
CA ARG A 287 -5.16 10.98 -9.05
C ARG A 287 -4.21 12.09 -9.47
N ILE A 288 -4.25 12.48 -10.74
CA ILE A 288 -3.47 13.61 -11.26
C ILE A 288 -3.85 14.90 -10.51
N ASN A 289 -5.15 15.17 -10.31
CA ASN A 289 -5.63 16.34 -9.60
C ASN A 289 -5.13 16.36 -8.13
N ASP A 290 -5.11 15.22 -7.44
CA ASP A 290 -4.58 15.13 -6.08
C ASP A 290 -3.07 15.41 -6.02
N ASN A 291 -2.31 14.92 -7.01
CA ASN A 291 -0.88 15.18 -7.10
C ASN A 291 -0.58 16.65 -7.46
N VAL A 292 -1.33 17.24 -8.40
CA VAL A 292 -1.15 18.63 -8.85
C VAL A 292 -1.48 19.65 -7.75
N LYS A 293 -2.45 19.37 -6.88
CA LYS A 293 -2.76 20.23 -5.72
C LYS A 293 -1.59 20.43 -4.78
N ASN A 294 -0.61 19.56 -4.82
CA ASN A 294 0.61 19.57 -4.01
C ASN A 294 0.40 19.87 -2.51
N ARG A 295 -0.73 19.43 -1.94
CA ARG A 295 -1.00 19.54 -0.51
C ARG A 295 0.03 18.71 0.27
N PRO A 296 0.43 19.12 1.49
CA PRO A 296 1.27 18.29 2.35
C PRO A 296 0.68 16.87 2.49
N LEU A 297 1.54 15.87 2.53
CA LEU A 297 1.13 14.48 2.68
C LEU A 297 0.44 14.25 4.02
N TYR A 298 0.97 14.88 5.05
CA TYR A 298 0.44 14.91 6.42
C TYR A 298 0.70 16.28 7.05
N LEU A 299 0.07 16.54 8.17
CA LEU A 299 0.32 17.71 9.03
C LEU A 299 0.63 17.22 10.43
N VAL A 300 1.73 17.66 11.01
CA VAL A 300 2.09 17.39 12.40
C VAL A 300 1.33 18.37 13.29
N GLY A 301 0.56 17.83 14.23
CA GLY A 301 -0.10 18.61 15.28
C GLY A 301 0.85 18.87 16.46
N GLU A 302 1.57 17.82 16.90
CA GLU A 302 2.50 17.90 18.02
C GLU A 302 3.64 16.87 17.85
N THR A 303 4.84 17.17 18.35
CA THR A 303 5.98 16.25 18.35
C THR A 303 6.98 16.64 19.45
N ASN A 304 7.74 15.67 19.94
CA ASN A 304 8.91 15.91 20.80
C ASN A 304 10.24 15.86 20.01
N ILE A 305 10.17 15.74 18.69
CA ILE A 305 11.35 15.76 17.83
C ILE A 305 11.66 17.22 17.49
N ASP A 306 12.90 17.65 17.73
CA ASP A 306 13.35 18.99 17.37
C ASP A 306 13.35 19.13 15.84
N PRO A 307 12.58 20.09 15.25
CA PRO A 307 12.52 20.31 13.81
C PRO A 307 13.86 20.72 13.21
N ASP A 308 14.70 21.42 13.97
CA ASP A 308 15.99 21.95 13.49
C ASP A 308 17.12 20.89 13.49
N ALA A 309 16.88 19.74 14.09
CA ALA A 309 17.84 18.61 14.12
C ALA A 309 17.73 17.70 12.88
N SER A 310 16.93 18.05 11.87
CA SER A 310 16.66 17.23 10.66
C SER A 310 17.27 17.77 9.36
N ASN A 311 18.19 18.75 9.46
CA ASN A 311 19.00 19.24 8.32
C ASN A 311 20.38 18.60 8.25
#